data_1e09e28dace58ee41ebd068bed5f6a84
#
_entry.id   1e09e28dace58ee41ebd068bed5f6a84
#
_cell.length_a   1.000
_cell.length_b   1.000
_cell.length_c   1.000
_cell.angle_alpha   90.00
_cell.angle_beta   90.00
_cell.angle_gamma   90.00
#
_symmetry.space_group_name_H-M   'P 1'
#
loop_
_entity.id
_entity.type
_entity.pdbx_description
1 polymer ?
#
loop_
_entity_poly.entity_id
_entity_poly.type
_entity_poly.pdbx_seq_one_letter_code
_entity_poly.pdbx_strand_id
1 'polypeptide(L)'
;GITTLQEILTGTASPNQGEVNIGILDPDAVNIVMHGHQPLLAIKVLDAARDKSWQDKAKKAGAKNGLKVYGSLCEGQQIFNIASAYKDVFFGQLGNWIQQELILATGAVDVLAFDYNCVMPTISEEFAPKYHTKLISTDKTIRQANVERLEFEPDNAKEIAAKILKNAIVAFGKRGKINIPSVKHSAVAGFTTESVVNALGGSVKPLIDAIASGAIKGICAVVGCTTVREFQSGRHIVGLTKELIKRNILVIGAGCC
;
A
#
# COMPACT_ATOMS: atom_id res chain seq x y z
N GLY A 1 4.33 15.82 8.87
CA GLY A 1 3.19 15.55 9.76
C GLY A 1 2.82 14.08 9.85
N ILE A 2 2.33 13.45 8.77
CA ILE A 2 1.88 12.03 8.79
C ILE A 2 3.04 11.09 9.09
N THR A 3 4.18 11.23 8.42
CA THR A 3 5.38 10.40 8.66
C THR A 3 5.85 10.52 10.11
N THR A 4 5.90 11.74 10.64
CA THR A 4 6.26 11.98 12.05
C THR A 4 5.29 11.29 13.01
N LEU A 5 3.98 11.32 12.73
CA LEU A 5 2.99 10.61 13.54
C LEU A 5 3.21 9.09 13.48
N GLN A 6 3.50 8.54 12.31
CA GLN A 6 3.84 7.12 12.16
C GLN A 6 5.08 6.74 12.98
N GLU A 7 6.14 7.56 12.94
CA GLU A 7 7.36 7.32 13.73
C GLU A 7 7.12 7.40 15.23
N ILE A 8 6.23 8.29 15.69
CA ILE A 8 5.82 8.34 17.11
C ILE A 8 5.10 7.05 17.52
N LEU A 9 4.26 6.50 16.64
CA LEU A 9 3.44 5.32 16.93
C LEU A 9 4.21 4.00 16.78
N THR A 10 5.16 3.92 15.86
CA THR A 10 5.81 2.66 15.45
C THR A 10 7.32 2.65 15.59
N GLY A 11 7.92 3.76 16.00
CA GLY A 11 9.37 3.98 16.00
C GLY A 11 9.90 4.46 14.65
N THR A 12 11.16 4.89 14.64
CA THR A 12 11.84 5.36 13.43
C THR A 12 11.91 4.26 12.39
N ALA A 13 11.44 4.53 11.18
CA ALA A 13 11.53 3.61 10.06
C ALA A 13 12.98 3.25 9.73
N SER A 14 13.19 2.06 9.21
CA SER A 14 14.48 1.65 8.66
C SER A 14 14.29 1.27 7.19
N PRO A 15 15.22 1.64 6.29
CA PRO A 15 15.16 1.18 4.92
C PRO A 15 15.02 -0.34 4.88
N ASN A 16 13.98 -0.81 4.18
CA ASN A 16 13.74 -2.23 4.05
C ASN A 16 13.33 -2.57 2.63
N GLN A 17 13.72 -3.75 2.19
CA GLN A 17 13.32 -4.30 0.91
C GLN A 17 12.01 -5.08 1.06
N GLY A 18 11.10 -4.88 0.13
CA GLY A 18 9.85 -5.61 0.04
C GLY A 18 9.44 -5.86 -1.40
N GLU A 19 8.40 -6.65 -1.58
CA GLU A 19 7.85 -6.95 -2.89
C GLU A 19 6.73 -5.95 -3.25
N VAL A 20 6.59 -5.68 -4.54
CA VAL A 20 5.54 -4.80 -5.09
C VAL A 20 4.92 -5.43 -6.34
N ASN A 21 3.75 -4.91 -6.73
CA ASN A 21 2.95 -5.32 -7.87
C ASN A 21 1.95 -6.44 -7.55
N ILE A 22 0.98 -6.65 -8.45
CA ILE A 22 -0.19 -7.53 -8.23
C ILE A 22 0.15 -9.01 -8.04
N GLY A 23 1.32 -9.44 -8.53
CA GLY A 23 1.78 -10.83 -8.38
C GLY A 23 2.17 -11.23 -6.95
N ILE A 24 2.12 -10.30 -5.99
CA ILE A 24 2.40 -10.60 -4.57
C ILE A 24 1.17 -11.10 -3.81
N LEU A 25 -0.03 -10.99 -4.39
CA LEU A 25 -1.26 -11.51 -3.79
C LEU A 25 -1.15 -13.02 -3.54
N ASP A 26 -1.72 -13.47 -2.45
CA ASP A 26 -1.70 -14.88 -2.04
C ASP A 26 -3.07 -15.54 -2.25
N PRO A 27 -3.19 -16.56 -3.12
CA PRO A 27 -4.45 -17.24 -3.35
C PRO A 27 -4.97 -18.00 -2.11
N ASP A 28 -4.09 -18.43 -1.22
CA ASP A 28 -4.41 -19.19 -0.01
C ASP A 28 -4.54 -18.33 1.26
N ALA A 29 -4.53 -17.00 1.14
CA ALA A 29 -4.74 -16.07 2.25
C ALA A 29 -5.98 -15.21 2.05
N VAL A 30 -6.55 -14.71 3.14
CA VAL A 30 -7.49 -13.59 3.11
C VAL A 30 -6.71 -12.32 2.80
N ASN A 31 -6.94 -11.70 1.65
CA ASN A 31 -6.20 -10.54 1.17
C ASN A 31 -6.99 -9.25 1.42
N ILE A 32 -6.45 -8.38 2.25
CA ILE A 32 -7.00 -7.07 2.61
C ILE A 32 -6.14 -5.99 1.96
N VAL A 33 -6.75 -5.10 1.19
CA VAL A 33 -6.06 -3.97 0.57
C VAL A 33 -6.48 -2.68 1.25
N MET A 34 -5.49 -1.98 1.81
CA MET A 34 -5.64 -0.61 2.31
C MET A 34 -5.30 0.35 1.18
N HIS A 35 -6.25 1.19 0.80
CA HIS A 35 -6.20 2.01 -0.42
C HIS A 35 -6.58 3.45 -0.10
N GLY A 36 -5.63 4.35 -0.07
CA GLY A 36 -5.92 5.75 0.23
C GLY A 36 -4.85 6.47 1.05
N HIS A 37 -5.27 7.12 2.16
CA HIS A 37 -4.46 8.12 2.85
C HIS A 37 -4.71 8.17 4.37
N GLN A 38 -5.20 7.09 4.99
CA GLN A 38 -5.55 7.04 6.43
C GLN A 38 -4.59 6.13 7.24
N PRO A 39 -3.34 6.52 7.46
CA PRO A 39 -2.30 5.66 8.05
C PRO A 39 -2.64 5.18 9.47
N LEU A 40 -3.40 5.93 10.25
CA LEU A 40 -3.83 5.48 11.59
C LEU A 40 -4.74 4.26 11.49
N LEU A 41 -5.71 4.28 10.57
CA LEU A 41 -6.59 3.13 10.35
C LEU A 41 -5.80 1.93 9.83
N ALA A 42 -4.90 2.15 8.88
CA ALA A 42 -4.05 1.08 8.35
C ALA A 42 -3.20 0.41 9.43
N ILE A 43 -2.58 1.19 10.32
CA ILE A 43 -1.86 0.67 11.48
C ILE A 43 -2.80 -0.18 12.37
N LYS A 44 -4.02 0.26 12.61
CA LYS A 44 -4.98 -0.51 13.44
C LYS A 44 -5.45 -1.79 12.74
N VAL A 45 -5.55 -1.79 11.42
CA VAL A 45 -5.82 -3.00 10.63
C VAL A 45 -4.63 -3.98 10.73
N LEU A 46 -3.40 -3.48 10.62
CA LEU A 46 -2.19 -4.29 10.79
C LEU A 46 -2.09 -4.88 12.21
N ASP A 47 -2.30 -4.05 13.25
CA ASP A 47 -2.32 -4.50 14.63
C ASP A 47 -3.36 -5.61 14.87
N ALA A 48 -4.57 -5.42 14.34
CA ALA A 48 -5.63 -6.42 14.45
C ALA A 48 -5.30 -7.69 13.64
N ALA A 49 -4.74 -7.57 12.44
CA ALA A 49 -4.38 -8.71 11.61
C ALA A 49 -3.27 -9.59 12.23
N ARG A 50 -2.41 -9.03 13.09
CA ARG A 50 -1.40 -9.79 13.85
C ARG A 50 -1.99 -10.65 14.95
N ASP A 51 -3.18 -10.29 15.45
CA ASP A 51 -3.81 -11.00 16.55
C ASP A 51 -4.10 -12.45 16.16
N LYS A 52 -3.62 -13.39 16.97
CA LYS A 52 -3.78 -14.82 16.74
C LYS A 52 -5.23 -15.22 16.56
N SER A 53 -6.17 -14.58 17.27
CA SER A 53 -7.59 -14.91 17.16
C SER A 53 -8.15 -14.60 15.76
N TRP A 54 -7.70 -13.53 15.12
CA TRP A 54 -8.09 -13.20 13.76
C TRP A 54 -7.42 -14.11 12.72
N GLN A 55 -6.14 -14.44 12.92
CA GLN A 55 -5.44 -15.41 12.08
C GLN A 55 -6.12 -16.80 12.14
N ASP A 56 -6.49 -17.26 13.32
CA ASP A 56 -7.18 -18.53 13.52
C ASP A 56 -8.58 -18.52 12.88
N LYS A 57 -9.32 -17.40 12.92
CA LYS A 57 -10.61 -17.25 12.22
C LYS A 57 -10.44 -17.35 10.71
N ALA A 58 -9.43 -16.71 10.13
CA ALA A 58 -9.15 -16.81 8.70
C ALA A 58 -8.80 -18.25 8.28
N LYS A 59 -7.95 -18.93 9.05
CA LYS A 59 -7.60 -20.34 8.81
C LYS A 59 -8.80 -21.26 8.91
N LYS A 60 -9.68 -21.05 9.88
CA LYS A 60 -10.95 -21.81 10.01
C LYS A 60 -11.89 -21.57 8.83
N ALA A 61 -11.83 -20.41 8.20
CA ALA A 61 -12.59 -20.10 6.98
C ALA A 61 -11.96 -20.71 5.70
N GLY A 62 -10.81 -21.38 5.82
CA GLY A 62 -10.14 -22.08 4.70
C GLY A 62 -8.88 -21.36 4.18
N ALA A 63 -8.53 -20.19 4.70
CA ALA A 63 -7.33 -19.46 4.30
C ALA A 63 -6.08 -20.07 4.96
N LYS A 64 -5.39 -20.98 4.27
CA LYS A 64 -4.22 -21.71 4.81
C LYS A 64 -3.14 -20.78 5.36
N ASN A 65 -2.93 -19.64 4.67
CA ASN A 65 -1.91 -18.66 4.99
C ASN A 65 -2.45 -17.50 5.86
N GLY A 66 -3.67 -17.62 6.40
CA GLY A 66 -4.27 -16.65 7.32
C GLY A 66 -4.64 -15.33 6.65
N LEU A 67 -4.48 -14.21 7.37
CA LEU A 67 -4.72 -12.85 6.91
C LEU A 67 -3.45 -12.22 6.37
N LYS A 68 -3.55 -11.53 5.24
CA LYS A 68 -2.48 -10.72 4.66
C LYS A 68 -3.00 -9.32 4.31
N VAL A 69 -2.23 -8.31 4.68
CA VAL A 69 -2.54 -6.92 4.38
C VAL A 69 -1.58 -6.41 3.31
N TYR A 70 -2.13 -5.71 2.36
CA TYR A 70 -1.42 -5.07 1.26
C TYR A 70 -1.77 -3.59 1.23
N GLY A 71 -0.86 -2.80 0.71
CA GLY A 71 -1.12 -1.40 0.46
C GLY A 71 -1.37 -1.11 -1.03
N SER A 72 -2.04 -0.01 -1.28
CA SER A 72 -2.22 0.56 -2.60
C SER A 72 -2.26 2.08 -2.50
N LEU A 73 -1.87 2.81 -3.52
CA LEU A 73 -1.75 4.27 -3.51
C LEU A 73 -0.72 4.79 -2.50
N CYS A 74 -0.98 6.00 -2.00
CA CYS A 74 -0.18 6.66 -0.97
C CYS A 74 -0.22 5.89 0.36
N GLU A 75 -1.35 5.27 0.71
CA GLU A 75 -1.47 4.38 1.87
C GLU A 75 -0.45 3.24 1.82
N GLY A 76 -0.31 2.61 0.65
CA GLY A 76 0.66 1.54 0.46
C GLY A 76 2.08 2.00 0.71
N GLN A 77 2.47 3.18 0.24
CA GLN A 77 3.79 3.75 0.51
C GLN A 77 3.99 4.07 1.99
N GLN A 78 2.97 4.64 2.64
CA GLN A 78 3.02 4.96 4.06
C GLN A 78 3.21 3.70 4.92
N ILE A 79 2.46 2.65 4.64
CA ILE A 79 2.62 1.36 5.33
C ILE A 79 3.99 0.75 5.00
N PHE A 80 4.43 0.85 3.75
CA PHE A 80 5.71 0.29 3.32
C PHE A 80 6.90 0.94 4.05
N ASN A 81 6.80 2.23 4.40
CA ASN A 81 7.81 2.89 5.21
C ASN A 81 7.97 2.27 6.60
N ILE A 82 6.91 1.71 7.16
CA ILE A 82 6.91 1.05 8.48
C ILE A 82 6.87 -0.47 8.40
N ALA A 83 7.03 -1.04 7.21
CA ALA A 83 6.90 -2.48 6.96
C ALA A 83 7.87 -3.33 7.79
N SER A 84 9.00 -2.77 8.20
CA SER A 84 9.94 -3.45 9.11
C SER A 84 9.30 -3.88 10.43
N ALA A 85 8.31 -3.13 10.93
CA ALA A 85 7.55 -3.43 12.14
C ALA A 85 6.41 -4.44 11.93
N TYR A 86 6.02 -4.70 10.68
CA TYR A 86 4.82 -5.49 10.32
C TYR A 86 5.07 -6.60 9.30
N LYS A 87 6.31 -7.13 9.24
CA LYS A 87 6.72 -8.17 8.27
C LYS A 87 5.87 -9.45 8.31
N ASP A 88 5.19 -9.69 9.40
CA ASP A 88 4.36 -10.85 9.64
C ASP A 88 2.96 -10.74 9.01
N VAL A 89 2.49 -9.53 8.72
CA VAL A 89 1.13 -9.29 8.19
C VAL A 89 1.06 -8.34 7.00
N PHE A 90 2.07 -7.49 6.77
CA PHE A 90 2.16 -6.61 5.60
C PHE A 90 3.06 -7.23 4.53
N PHE A 91 2.52 -7.42 3.33
CA PHE A 91 3.18 -8.16 2.26
C PHE A 91 3.57 -7.32 1.05
N GLY A 92 3.33 -6.02 1.09
CA GLY A 92 3.81 -5.08 0.08
C GLY A 92 2.74 -4.21 -0.57
N GLN A 93 3.13 -3.51 -1.63
CA GLN A 93 2.28 -2.58 -2.35
C GLN A 93 1.87 -3.15 -3.71
N LEU A 94 0.56 -3.13 -3.98
CA LEU A 94 0.00 -3.71 -5.21
C LEU A 94 0.09 -2.79 -6.42
N GLY A 95 0.00 -1.48 -6.22
CA GLY A 95 0.04 -0.54 -7.34
C GLY A 95 -0.45 0.86 -6.99
N ASN A 96 -0.60 1.67 -8.03
CA ASN A 96 -1.09 3.04 -7.96
C ASN A 96 -2.60 3.15 -8.28
N TRP A 97 -3.14 4.37 -8.31
CA TRP A 97 -4.58 4.62 -8.44
C TRP A 97 -5.20 4.14 -9.76
N ILE A 98 -4.45 4.09 -10.85
CA ILE A 98 -4.97 3.59 -12.14
C ILE A 98 -4.92 2.06 -12.27
N GLN A 99 -4.30 1.37 -11.33
CA GLN A 99 -4.20 -0.10 -11.33
C GLN A 99 -5.27 -0.78 -10.48
N GLN A 100 -6.15 -0.02 -9.82
CA GLN A 100 -7.16 -0.59 -8.91
C GLN A 100 -8.09 -1.59 -9.59
N GLU A 101 -8.45 -1.37 -10.84
CA GLU A 101 -9.27 -2.33 -11.61
C GLU A 101 -8.52 -3.64 -11.84
N LEU A 102 -7.23 -3.58 -12.19
CA LEU A 102 -6.38 -4.76 -12.37
C LEU A 102 -6.18 -5.52 -11.06
N ILE A 103 -6.05 -4.80 -9.94
CA ILE A 103 -5.95 -5.39 -8.60
C ILE A 103 -7.20 -6.23 -8.33
N LEU A 104 -8.40 -5.69 -8.55
CA LEU A 104 -9.66 -6.41 -8.35
C LEU A 104 -9.86 -7.54 -9.36
N ALA A 105 -9.44 -7.34 -10.61
CA ALA A 105 -9.58 -8.33 -11.69
C ALA A 105 -8.78 -9.62 -11.44
N THR A 106 -7.85 -9.63 -10.48
CA THR A 106 -7.19 -10.87 -10.04
C THR A 106 -8.17 -11.86 -9.39
N GLY A 107 -9.31 -11.39 -8.88
CA GLY A 107 -10.26 -12.18 -8.09
C GLY A 107 -9.74 -12.63 -6.73
N ALA A 108 -8.55 -12.16 -6.34
CA ALA A 108 -7.90 -12.57 -5.10
C ALA A 108 -8.07 -11.56 -3.95
N VAL A 109 -8.64 -10.39 -4.19
CA VAL A 109 -8.85 -9.36 -3.16
C VAL A 109 -10.21 -9.57 -2.48
N ASP A 110 -10.21 -9.77 -1.16
CA ASP A 110 -11.42 -9.97 -0.38
C ASP A 110 -12.06 -8.66 0.07
N VAL A 111 -11.21 -7.75 0.57
CA VAL A 111 -11.62 -6.39 0.93
C VAL A 111 -10.67 -5.39 0.30
N LEU A 112 -11.23 -4.34 -0.28
CA LEU A 112 -10.55 -3.10 -0.57
C LEU A 112 -11.20 -2.01 0.27
N ALA A 113 -10.46 -1.53 1.29
CA ALA A 113 -10.87 -0.44 2.16
C ALA A 113 -10.21 0.86 1.67
N PHE A 114 -11.02 1.90 1.45
CA PHE A 114 -10.56 3.15 0.86
C PHE A 114 -11.19 4.37 1.54
N ASP A 115 -10.53 5.51 1.38
CA ASP A 115 -10.96 6.79 1.93
C ASP A 115 -11.59 7.72 0.86
N TYR A 116 -11.31 9.02 0.94
CA TYR A 116 -12.03 10.10 0.29
C TYR A 116 -11.69 10.36 -1.18
N ASN A 117 -10.57 9.85 -1.72
CA ASN A 117 -10.18 10.16 -3.10
C ASN A 117 -9.42 9.02 -3.80
N CYS A 118 -9.07 9.25 -5.08
CA CYS A 118 -8.33 8.31 -5.92
C CYS A 118 -9.07 6.96 -6.10
N VAL A 119 -10.39 6.96 -6.10
CA VAL A 119 -11.23 5.78 -6.27
C VAL A 119 -12.03 5.90 -7.56
N MET A 120 -11.84 4.96 -8.48
CA MET A 120 -12.58 4.94 -9.75
C MET A 120 -14.01 4.41 -9.53
N PRO A 121 -15.04 5.03 -10.13
CA PRO A 121 -16.42 4.53 -10.03
C PRO A 121 -16.57 3.08 -10.54
N THR A 122 -15.85 2.72 -11.58
CA THR A 122 -15.86 1.38 -12.20
C THR A 122 -15.55 0.26 -11.23
N ILE A 123 -14.72 0.49 -10.20
CA ILE A 123 -14.44 -0.57 -9.23
C ILE A 123 -15.68 -0.98 -8.43
N SER A 124 -16.59 -0.06 -8.14
CA SER A 124 -17.80 -0.34 -7.38
C SER A 124 -18.96 -0.82 -8.25
N GLU A 125 -19.04 -0.34 -9.49
CA GLU A 125 -20.13 -0.64 -10.41
C GLU A 125 -19.92 -1.95 -11.18
N GLU A 126 -18.67 -2.24 -11.56
CA GLU A 126 -18.33 -3.35 -12.45
C GLU A 126 -17.43 -4.39 -11.79
N PHE A 127 -16.24 -3.97 -11.31
CA PHE A 127 -15.19 -4.92 -10.92
C PHE A 127 -15.49 -5.65 -9.61
N ALA A 128 -15.86 -4.94 -8.56
CA ALA A 128 -16.12 -5.56 -7.27
C ALA A 128 -17.29 -6.55 -7.30
N PRO A 129 -18.45 -6.25 -7.95
CA PRO A 129 -19.50 -7.24 -8.12
C PRO A 129 -19.07 -8.47 -8.91
N LYS A 130 -18.30 -8.27 -9.99
CA LYS A 130 -17.84 -9.36 -10.87
C LYS A 130 -16.83 -10.28 -10.19
N TYR A 131 -15.95 -9.74 -9.36
CA TYR A 131 -14.87 -10.48 -8.71
C TYR A 131 -15.12 -10.75 -7.22
N HIS A 132 -16.32 -10.41 -6.72
CA HIS A 132 -16.76 -10.62 -5.34
C HIS A 132 -15.93 -9.91 -4.27
N THR A 133 -15.21 -8.84 -4.62
CA THR A 133 -14.48 -8.02 -3.67
C THR A 133 -15.45 -7.18 -2.84
N LYS A 134 -15.32 -7.22 -1.52
CA LYS A 134 -16.06 -6.34 -0.63
C LYS A 134 -15.38 -4.96 -0.60
N LEU A 135 -16.11 -3.94 -1.03
CA LEU A 135 -15.68 -2.55 -0.97
C LEU A 135 -16.15 -1.90 0.32
N ILE A 136 -15.24 -1.20 1.00
CA ILE A 136 -15.52 -0.46 2.23
C ILE A 136 -14.96 0.95 2.09
N SER A 137 -15.84 1.96 2.14
CA SER A 137 -15.44 3.35 2.29
C SER A 137 -15.33 3.70 3.76
N THR A 138 -14.21 4.31 4.13
CA THR A 138 -13.94 4.75 5.50
C THR A 138 -14.15 6.25 5.69
N ASP A 139 -14.55 6.95 4.64
CA ASP A 139 -14.81 8.38 4.64
C ASP A 139 -16.30 8.70 4.46
N LYS A 140 -16.77 9.72 5.19
CA LYS A 140 -18.17 10.16 5.17
C LYS A 140 -18.60 10.85 3.88
N THR A 141 -17.63 11.33 3.08
CA THR A 141 -17.93 12.09 1.85
C THR A 141 -18.16 11.19 0.64
N ILE A 142 -17.57 10.00 0.63
CA ILE A 142 -17.68 9.07 -0.50
C ILE A 142 -19.06 8.42 -0.55
N ARG A 143 -19.67 8.49 -1.74
CA ARG A 143 -20.97 7.89 -2.07
C ARG A 143 -20.85 7.15 -3.40
N GLN A 144 -20.63 5.84 -3.33
CA GLN A 144 -20.59 4.97 -4.50
C GLN A 144 -21.56 3.80 -4.32
N ALA A 145 -22.10 3.29 -5.41
CA ALA A 145 -22.94 2.10 -5.40
C ALA A 145 -22.16 0.87 -4.88
N ASN A 146 -22.86 -0.06 -4.24
CA ASN A 146 -22.28 -1.34 -3.77
C ASN A 146 -21.12 -1.22 -2.75
N VAL A 147 -20.98 -0.06 -2.11
CA VAL A 147 -19.93 0.22 -1.12
C VAL A 147 -20.53 0.27 0.29
N GLU A 148 -20.01 -0.52 1.20
CA GLU A 148 -20.31 -0.39 2.63
C GLU A 148 -19.58 0.81 3.20
N ARG A 149 -20.29 1.60 4.01
CA ARG A 149 -19.68 2.76 4.68
C ARG A 149 -19.42 2.44 6.14
N LEU A 150 -18.15 2.56 6.52
CA LEU A 150 -17.69 2.46 7.89
C LEU A 150 -16.91 3.73 8.23
N GLU A 151 -17.64 4.77 8.63
CA GLU A 151 -17.04 6.09 8.88
C GLU A 151 -15.98 6.01 9.97
N PHE A 152 -14.75 6.31 9.57
CA PHE A 152 -13.58 6.25 10.44
C PHE A 152 -13.38 7.60 11.16
N GLU A 153 -13.20 7.50 12.45
CA GLU A 153 -12.68 8.56 13.32
C GLU A 153 -11.58 7.92 14.22
N PRO A 154 -10.63 8.69 14.74
CA PRO A 154 -9.54 8.13 15.56
C PRO A 154 -10.01 7.25 16.71
N ASP A 155 -11.11 7.62 17.37
CA ASP A 155 -11.65 6.93 18.55
C ASP A 155 -12.28 5.57 18.20
N ASN A 156 -12.78 5.38 16.98
CA ASN A 156 -13.40 4.13 16.55
C ASN A 156 -12.47 3.23 15.70
N ALA A 157 -11.21 3.59 15.55
CA ALA A 157 -10.26 2.93 14.65
C ALA A 157 -10.15 1.41 14.87
N LYS A 158 -10.15 0.96 16.13
CA LYS A 158 -10.10 -0.47 16.47
C LYS A 158 -11.36 -1.21 16.04
N GLU A 159 -12.52 -0.59 16.21
CA GLU A 159 -13.81 -1.16 15.80
C GLU A 159 -13.88 -1.29 14.28
N ILE A 160 -13.50 -0.24 13.55
CA ILE A 160 -13.48 -0.24 12.08
C ILE A 160 -12.50 -1.29 11.56
N ALA A 161 -11.30 -1.39 12.12
CA ALA A 161 -10.34 -2.44 11.78
C ALA A 161 -10.93 -3.84 11.94
N ALA A 162 -11.58 -4.12 13.08
CA ALA A 162 -12.22 -5.41 13.32
C ALA A 162 -13.35 -5.70 12.31
N LYS A 163 -14.14 -4.70 11.91
CA LYS A 163 -15.18 -4.84 10.87
C LYS A 163 -14.56 -5.14 9.50
N ILE A 164 -13.45 -4.48 9.14
CA ILE A 164 -12.71 -4.75 7.89
C ILE A 164 -12.25 -6.20 7.86
N LEU A 165 -11.59 -6.70 8.92
CA LEU A 165 -11.13 -8.08 9.00
C LEU A 165 -12.28 -9.09 8.92
N LYS A 166 -13.37 -8.84 9.63
CA LYS A 166 -14.58 -9.69 9.58
C LYS A 166 -15.14 -9.77 8.16
N ASN A 167 -15.30 -8.63 7.51
CA ASN A 167 -15.80 -8.57 6.13
C ASN A 167 -14.87 -9.33 5.16
N ALA A 168 -13.56 -9.20 5.34
CA ALA A 168 -12.58 -9.89 4.49
C ALA A 168 -12.68 -11.42 4.62
N ILE A 169 -12.81 -11.94 5.84
CA ILE A 169 -12.98 -13.39 6.08
C ILE A 169 -14.27 -13.90 5.44
N VAL A 170 -15.37 -13.13 5.53
CA VAL A 170 -16.64 -13.49 4.89
C VAL A 170 -16.54 -13.46 3.36
N ALA A 171 -15.86 -12.46 2.80
CA ALA A 171 -15.68 -12.33 1.36
C ALA A 171 -14.79 -13.44 0.79
N PHE A 172 -13.76 -13.87 1.52
CA PHE A 172 -12.91 -15.00 1.14
C PHE A 172 -13.69 -16.25 0.79
N GLY A 173 -14.74 -16.60 1.56
CA GLY A 173 -15.60 -17.75 1.28
C GLY A 173 -16.49 -17.60 0.03
N LYS A 174 -16.52 -16.42 -0.59
CA LYS A 174 -17.32 -16.12 -1.79
C LYS A 174 -16.47 -15.96 -3.06
N ARG A 175 -15.16 -16.15 -2.97
CA ARG A 175 -14.26 -16.02 -4.12
C ARG A 175 -14.69 -16.90 -5.28
N GLY A 176 -14.61 -16.34 -6.48
CA GLY A 176 -14.74 -17.07 -7.74
C GLY A 176 -13.38 -17.53 -8.28
N LYS A 177 -13.23 -17.45 -9.59
CA LYS A 177 -11.98 -17.77 -10.27
C LYS A 177 -10.90 -16.71 -9.93
N ILE A 178 -9.73 -17.20 -9.52
CA ILE A 178 -8.55 -16.38 -9.24
C ILE A 178 -7.60 -16.47 -10.43
N ASN A 179 -7.04 -15.31 -10.84
CA ASN A 179 -6.00 -15.21 -11.85
C ASN A 179 -5.00 -14.15 -11.44
N ILE A 180 -3.95 -14.54 -10.72
CA ILE A 180 -2.89 -13.65 -10.26
C ILE A 180 -1.74 -13.70 -11.27
N PRO A 181 -1.40 -12.59 -11.96
CA PRO A 181 -0.24 -12.53 -12.83
C PRO A 181 1.06 -12.71 -12.04
N SER A 182 2.07 -13.32 -12.63
CA SER A 182 3.38 -13.54 -11.99
C SER A 182 4.26 -12.28 -11.91
N VAL A 183 3.71 -11.10 -12.13
CA VAL A 183 4.47 -9.83 -12.18
C VAL A 183 4.78 -9.37 -10.77
N LYS A 184 6.05 -9.47 -10.40
CA LYS A 184 6.60 -9.00 -9.12
C LYS A 184 7.85 -8.17 -9.35
N HIS A 185 8.05 -7.17 -8.48
CA HIS A 185 9.26 -6.37 -8.44
C HIS A 185 9.68 -6.15 -6.99
N SER A 186 10.94 -5.83 -6.78
CA SER A 186 11.44 -5.40 -5.47
C SER A 186 11.49 -3.88 -5.42
N ALA A 187 11.17 -3.33 -4.25
CA ALA A 187 11.36 -1.92 -3.94
C ALA A 187 11.98 -1.78 -2.56
N VAL A 188 12.64 -0.66 -2.32
CA VAL A 188 13.17 -0.30 -1.01
C VAL A 188 12.44 0.96 -0.54
N ALA A 189 11.90 0.92 0.66
CA ALA A 189 11.19 2.02 1.31
C ALA A 189 11.64 2.18 2.77
N GLY A 190 11.12 3.18 3.48
CA GLY A 190 11.53 3.48 4.85
C GLY A 190 12.55 4.61 4.94
N PHE A 191 12.57 5.48 3.93
CA PHE A 191 13.48 6.63 3.86
C PHE A 191 12.87 7.86 4.53
N THR A 192 12.82 7.88 5.86
CA THR A 192 12.60 9.12 6.62
C THR A 192 13.91 9.89 6.76
N THR A 193 13.88 11.15 7.17
CA THR A 193 15.09 11.94 7.39
C THR A 193 16.02 11.23 8.37
N GLU A 194 15.48 10.76 9.47
CA GLU A 194 16.21 10.06 10.54
C GLU A 194 16.81 8.74 10.03
N SER A 195 16.04 7.97 9.26
CA SER A 195 16.52 6.70 8.71
C SER A 195 17.65 6.90 7.69
N VAL A 196 17.58 7.95 6.88
CA VAL A 196 18.65 8.31 5.94
C VAL A 196 19.91 8.73 6.70
N VAL A 197 19.79 9.59 7.70
CA VAL A 197 20.92 10.01 8.53
C VAL A 197 21.56 8.82 9.22
N ASN A 198 20.76 7.93 9.80
CA ASN A 198 21.25 6.70 10.44
C ASN A 198 21.97 5.78 9.45
N ALA A 199 21.42 5.58 8.24
CA ALA A 199 22.02 4.77 7.20
C ALA A 199 23.35 5.35 6.69
N LEU A 200 23.52 6.65 6.75
CA LEU A 200 24.76 7.38 6.41
C LEU A 200 25.76 7.48 7.58
N GLY A 201 25.53 6.75 8.68
CA GLY A 201 26.42 6.74 9.82
C GLY A 201 26.25 7.91 10.80
N GLY A 202 25.03 8.45 10.89
CA GLY A 202 24.66 9.51 11.84
C GLY A 202 24.90 10.94 11.32
N SER A 203 25.23 11.11 10.02
CA SER A 203 25.48 12.41 9.44
C SER A 203 25.12 12.44 7.96
N VAL A 204 24.67 13.58 7.46
CA VAL A 204 24.46 13.81 6.01
C VAL A 204 25.77 14.13 5.26
N LYS A 205 26.91 14.17 5.96
CA LYS A 205 28.21 14.51 5.37
C LYS A 205 28.57 13.61 4.17
N PRO A 206 28.38 12.28 4.16
CA PRO A 206 28.68 11.45 2.99
C PRO A 206 27.91 11.88 1.74
N LEU A 207 26.66 12.33 1.89
CA LEU A 207 25.85 12.85 0.77
C LEU A 207 26.40 14.18 0.28
N ILE A 208 26.77 15.09 1.19
CA ILE A 208 27.37 16.39 0.85
C ILE A 208 28.70 16.17 0.12
N ASP A 209 29.54 15.26 0.60
CA ASP A 209 30.84 14.93 -0.03
C ASP A 209 30.66 14.32 -1.43
N ALA A 210 29.64 13.49 -1.62
CA ALA A 210 29.30 12.92 -2.94
C ALA A 210 28.83 13.99 -3.93
N ILE A 211 28.13 15.02 -3.45
CA ILE A 211 27.73 16.18 -4.29
C ILE A 211 28.94 17.06 -4.58
N ALA A 212 29.75 17.36 -3.58
CA ALA A 212 30.94 18.22 -3.72
C ALA A 212 31.99 17.60 -4.68
N SER A 213 32.12 16.26 -4.66
CA SER A 213 33.02 15.52 -5.58
C SER A 213 32.44 15.35 -7.00
N GLY A 214 31.16 15.71 -7.22
CA GLY A 214 30.49 15.51 -8.50
C GLY A 214 30.03 14.06 -8.78
N ALA A 215 30.17 13.17 -7.82
CA ALA A 215 29.61 11.79 -7.90
C ALA A 215 28.08 11.85 -7.97
N ILE A 216 27.45 12.74 -7.23
CA ILE A 216 26.05 13.11 -7.35
C ILE A 216 25.98 14.54 -7.89
N LYS A 217 25.40 14.72 -9.08
CA LYS A 217 25.33 16.02 -9.76
C LYS A 217 24.15 16.88 -9.33
N GLY A 218 23.22 16.33 -8.60
CA GLY A 218 22.04 17.00 -8.08
C GLY A 218 21.02 16.05 -7.49
N ILE A 219 19.96 16.63 -6.94
CA ILE A 219 18.85 15.89 -6.36
C ILE A 219 17.55 16.34 -7.07
N CYS A 220 16.72 15.39 -7.46
CA CYS A 220 15.42 15.66 -8.07
C CYS A 220 14.31 14.92 -7.32
N ALA A 221 13.27 15.65 -6.91
CA ALA A 221 12.06 15.07 -6.37
C ALA A 221 11.07 14.80 -7.51
N VAL A 222 10.78 13.53 -7.77
CA VAL A 222 9.74 13.07 -8.70
C VAL A 222 8.54 12.68 -7.84
N VAL A 223 7.55 13.55 -7.76
CA VAL A 223 6.44 13.44 -6.82
C VAL A 223 5.11 13.74 -7.48
N GLY A 224 4.05 13.12 -6.99
CA GLY A 224 2.68 13.38 -7.44
C GLY A 224 1.93 12.13 -7.89
N CYS A 225 1.14 12.28 -8.93
CA CYS A 225 0.25 11.24 -9.46
C CYS A 225 0.61 10.90 -10.90
N THR A 226 0.32 9.68 -11.31
CA THR A 226 0.31 9.29 -12.73
C THR A 226 -1.00 9.70 -13.40
N THR A 227 -1.16 9.46 -14.69
CA THR A 227 -2.34 9.82 -15.47
C THR A 227 -2.81 8.65 -16.35
N VAL A 228 -4.13 8.56 -16.52
CA VAL A 228 -4.75 7.61 -17.47
C VAL A 228 -4.50 7.95 -18.95
N ARG A 229 -3.99 9.15 -19.22
CA ARG A 229 -3.68 9.59 -20.61
C ARG A 229 -2.41 8.96 -21.15
N GLU A 230 -1.59 8.34 -20.32
CA GLU A 230 -0.43 7.60 -20.78
C GLU A 230 -0.84 6.23 -21.30
N PHE A 231 -0.32 5.85 -22.47
CA PHE A 231 -0.56 4.53 -23.06
C PHE A 231 -0.11 3.39 -22.14
N GLN A 232 0.93 3.63 -21.36
CA GLN A 232 1.46 2.72 -20.34
C GLN A 232 1.63 3.49 -19.04
N SER A 233 1.01 3.01 -17.98
CA SER A 233 1.07 3.64 -16.66
C SER A 233 2.50 3.94 -16.23
N GLY A 234 2.75 5.21 -15.87
CA GLY A 234 4.04 5.68 -15.38
C GLY A 234 5.16 5.74 -16.44
N ARG A 235 4.87 5.58 -17.74
CA ARG A 235 5.89 5.56 -18.79
C ARG A 235 6.79 6.79 -18.77
N HIS A 236 6.20 8.00 -18.71
CA HIS A 236 6.97 9.24 -18.70
C HIS A 236 7.78 9.39 -17.41
N ILE A 237 7.20 9.09 -16.27
CA ILE A 237 7.84 9.16 -14.96
C ILE A 237 9.00 8.18 -14.87
N VAL A 238 8.80 6.93 -15.27
CA VAL A 238 9.85 5.91 -15.31
C VAL A 238 10.96 6.30 -16.29
N GLY A 239 10.60 6.82 -17.46
CA GLY A 239 11.55 7.33 -18.44
C GLY A 239 12.38 8.49 -17.92
N LEU A 240 11.74 9.49 -17.32
CA LEU A 240 12.40 10.63 -16.69
C LEU A 240 13.34 10.17 -15.57
N THR A 241 12.87 9.32 -14.68
CA THR A 241 13.67 8.79 -13.57
C THR A 241 14.93 8.07 -14.06
N LYS A 242 14.80 7.20 -15.07
CA LYS A 242 15.95 6.51 -15.69
C LYS A 242 16.96 7.51 -16.29
N GLU A 243 16.49 8.54 -16.96
CA GLU A 243 17.36 9.56 -17.56
C GLU A 243 18.05 10.43 -16.49
N LEU A 244 17.39 10.74 -15.39
CA LEU A 244 17.99 11.43 -14.25
C LEU A 244 19.09 10.60 -13.60
N ILE A 245 18.82 9.32 -13.32
CA ILE A 245 19.80 8.39 -12.72
C ILE A 245 21.03 8.22 -13.62
N LYS A 246 20.85 8.06 -14.93
CA LYS A 246 21.97 8.01 -15.90
C LYS A 246 22.88 9.23 -15.85
N ARG A 247 22.36 10.36 -15.40
CA ARG A 247 23.08 11.63 -15.27
C ARG A 247 23.62 11.87 -13.87
N ASN A 248 23.64 10.83 -13.03
CA ASN A 248 24.06 10.90 -11.63
C ASN A 248 23.22 11.87 -10.79
N ILE A 249 21.94 11.99 -11.09
CA ILE A 249 20.99 12.71 -10.24
C ILE A 249 20.37 11.71 -9.25
N LEU A 250 20.42 12.05 -7.97
CA LEU A 250 19.69 11.30 -6.93
C LEU A 250 18.19 11.62 -7.07
N VAL A 251 17.39 10.57 -7.28
CA VAL A 251 15.94 10.74 -7.41
C VAL A 251 15.24 10.29 -6.13
N ILE A 252 14.35 11.15 -5.64
CA ILE A 252 13.46 10.87 -4.51
C ILE A 252 12.03 10.82 -5.05
N GLY A 253 11.35 9.68 -4.87
CA GLY A 253 9.97 9.49 -5.32
C GLY A 253 8.97 9.50 -4.19
N ALA A 254 7.77 10.03 -4.43
CA ALA A 254 6.63 9.96 -3.54
C ALA A 254 5.30 10.12 -4.29
N GLY A 255 4.27 9.40 -3.84
CA GLY A 255 2.94 9.41 -4.45
C GLY A 255 2.77 8.26 -5.46
N CYS A 256 1.81 8.43 -6.38
CA CYS A 256 1.52 7.44 -7.43
C CYS A 256 2.31 7.64 -8.73
N CYS A 257 3.41 8.38 -8.66
CA CYS A 257 4.26 8.62 -9.83
C CYS A 257 5.12 7.40 -10.19
#